data_86b0ef6a462a689c6aba0fbca7513349
#
_entry.id   86b0ef6a462a689c6aba0fbca7513349
#
_cell.length_a   1.000
_cell.length_b   1.000
_cell.length_c   1.000
_cell.angle_alpha   90.00
_cell.angle_beta   90.00
_cell.angle_gamma   90.00
#
_symmetry.space_group_name_H-M   'P 1'
#
loop_
_entity.id
_entity.type
_entity.pdbx_description
1 polymer ?
#
loop_
_entity_poly.entity_id
_entity_poly.type
_entity_poly.pdbx_seq_one_letter_code
_entity_poly.pdbx_strand_id
1 'polypeptide(L)'
;MAPTNTPLSPPLAEDTTATSRNVSFVLHGIDDVRFEERPVPVDCDDDAAIVAPKATGICGSDVHYLKHGRIGDFIVKDPMVLGHESAAVVVKVGKNVKNVKPGDRVALEPGKSCRSCYDCKGGHYERCPDMIFAATPPYDGTLAGRYVLPADLCYKLPDNMSMEEGALLEPMSVGVHAVAKVAELKPGSNVVVFGAGPVGLLTAAAAKGLGAARVIAVGSSRTSIPLQLPQEGEDKVDFQRRNAKEIQTRFGFTERGATGVDYVFECSGAEVCIGTSVFLLKHGGTMVQIGMGRPDISLDMHTVLTHELTIKGSFRYGPDVYRLSLDLVARGAVNLKSLITHRYTFKEAKEAFEANTKGVGKDGNAVIKIIIAGPVETDTA
;
A
#
# COMPACT_ATOMS: atom_id res chain seq x y z
N MET A 1 21.63 -0.93 22.78
CA MET A 1 20.72 0.06 23.39
C MET A 1 19.35 -0.15 22.74
N ALA A 2 18.31 -0.40 23.54
CA ALA A 2 16.95 -0.48 23.06
C ALA A 2 16.55 0.87 22.41
N PRO A 3 15.81 0.88 21.28
CA PRO A 3 15.35 2.12 20.72
C PRO A 3 14.45 2.82 21.74
N THR A 4 14.76 4.08 22.04
CA THR A 4 13.87 4.94 22.83
C THR A 4 12.55 5.03 22.07
N ASN A 5 11.48 4.49 22.65
CA ASN A 5 10.11 4.66 22.17
C ASN A 5 9.76 6.16 22.26
N THR A 6 10.02 6.91 21.19
CA THR A 6 9.40 8.21 21.02
C THR A 6 7.89 7.96 20.88
N PRO A 7 7.05 8.62 21.67
CA PRO A 7 5.61 8.38 21.55
C PRO A 7 5.15 8.79 20.16
N LEU A 8 4.59 7.82 19.42
CA LEU A 8 3.85 8.06 18.18
C LEU A 8 2.70 9.03 18.47
N SER A 9 2.29 9.84 17.51
CA SER A 9 1.11 10.69 17.65
C SER A 9 -0.05 9.90 18.25
N PRO A 10 -0.84 10.46 19.17
CA PRO A 10 -1.96 9.73 19.77
C PRO A 10 -2.92 9.26 18.69
N PRO A 11 -3.63 8.13 18.92
CA PRO A 11 -4.66 7.66 18.00
C PRO A 11 -5.72 8.74 17.74
N LEU A 12 -6.25 8.78 16.51
CA LEU A 12 -7.40 9.63 16.21
C LEU A 12 -8.59 9.21 17.08
N ALA A 13 -9.37 10.19 17.55
CA ALA A 13 -10.62 9.90 18.22
C ALA A 13 -11.54 9.11 17.26
N GLU A 14 -12.15 8.02 17.72
CA GLU A 14 -13.09 7.23 16.90
C GLU A 14 -14.43 7.97 16.83
N ASP A 15 -14.49 9.07 16.08
CA ASP A 15 -15.75 9.73 15.73
C ASP A 15 -16.39 8.97 14.58
N THR A 16 -17.51 8.29 14.88
CA THR A 16 -18.30 7.55 13.90
C THR A 16 -19.47 8.36 13.34
N THR A 17 -19.66 9.62 13.77
CA THR A 17 -20.73 10.47 13.27
C THR A 17 -20.41 10.95 11.85
N ALA A 18 -21.37 10.83 10.95
CA ALA A 18 -21.23 11.32 9.58
C ALA A 18 -21.61 12.81 9.53
N THR A 19 -20.72 13.66 9.00
CA THR A 19 -21.04 15.08 8.74
C THR A 19 -22.21 15.22 7.77
N SER A 20 -22.98 16.28 7.82
CA SER A 20 -24.05 16.59 6.85
C SER A 20 -23.48 17.10 5.52
N ARG A 21 -22.20 17.46 5.49
CA ARG A 21 -21.51 18.11 4.37
C ARG A 21 -20.61 17.12 3.62
N ASN A 22 -20.19 17.51 2.41
CA ASN A 22 -19.23 16.74 1.62
C ASN A 22 -18.00 17.58 1.26
N VAL A 23 -17.34 18.11 2.31
CA VAL A 23 -16.06 18.81 2.13
C VAL A 23 -15.02 17.79 1.66
N SER A 24 -14.35 18.10 0.58
CA SER A 24 -13.41 17.22 -0.12
C SER A 24 -12.07 17.89 -0.36
N PHE A 25 -10.98 17.11 -0.33
CA PHE A 25 -9.63 17.57 -0.62
C PHE A 25 -9.29 17.29 -2.09
N VAL A 26 -9.31 18.35 -2.91
CA VAL A 26 -9.35 18.28 -4.37
C VAL A 26 -8.04 18.75 -4.98
N LEU A 27 -7.45 17.93 -5.84
CA LEU A 27 -6.30 18.26 -6.69
C LEU A 27 -6.79 18.93 -7.97
N HIS A 28 -6.36 20.18 -8.22
CA HIS A 28 -6.64 20.95 -9.44
C HIS A 28 -5.50 20.88 -10.45
N GLY A 29 -4.29 20.64 -10.00
CA GLY A 29 -3.09 20.59 -10.82
C GLY A 29 -1.85 20.36 -9.96
N ILE A 30 -0.68 20.43 -10.58
CA ILE A 30 0.59 20.23 -9.85
C ILE A 30 0.69 21.25 -8.71
N ASP A 31 0.88 20.74 -7.47
CA ASP A 31 0.97 21.50 -6.22
C ASP A 31 -0.26 22.38 -5.90
N ASP A 32 -1.37 22.23 -6.61
CA ASP A 32 -2.62 22.97 -6.35
C ASP A 32 -3.69 22.06 -5.80
N VAL A 33 -3.82 22.03 -4.47
CA VAL A 33 -4.86 21.34 -3.73
C VAL A 33 -5.74 22.31 -2.96
N ARG A 34 -7.06 22.05 -2.94
CA ARG A 34 -8.07 22.93 -2.32
C ARG A 34 -9.07 22.10 -1.55
N PHE A 35 -9.65 22.69 -0.49
CA PHE A 35 -10.85 22.16 0.14
C PHE A 35 -12.07 22.71 -0.60
N GLU A 36 -12.98 21.84 -0.99
CA GLU A 36 -14.19 22.20 -1.75
C GLU A 36 -15.41 21.49 -1.19
N GLU A 37 -16.52 22.17 -1.22
CA GLU A 37 -17.81 21.56 -0.98
C GLU A 37 -18.28 20.86 -2.27
N ARG A 38 -18.37 19.55 -2.23
CA ARG A 38 -18.89 18.73 -3.34
C ARG A 38 -20.37 18.35 -3.06
N PRO A 39 -21.15 18.03 -4.09
CA PRO A 39 -22.51 17.53 -3.88
C PRO A 39 -22.54 16.34 -2.90
N VAL A 40 -23.46 16.40 -1.94
CA VAL A 40 -23.69 15.27 -1.03
C VAL A 40 -24.50 14.21 -1.76
N PRO A 41 -24.00 12.99 -1.98
CA PRO A 41 -24.78 11.91 -2.55
C PRO A 41 -25.93 11.55 -1.59
N VAL A 42 -27.17 11.72 -2.06
CA VAL A 42 -28.38 11.44 -1.30
C VAL A 42 -28.94 10.05 -1.59
N ASP A 43 -28.53 9.46 -2.71
CA ASP A 43 -28.95 8.12 -3.16
C ASP A 43 -27.79 7.37 -3.82
N CYS A 44 -27.95 6.06 -3.95
CA CYS A 44 -26.96 5.19 -4.60
C CYS A 44 -27.70 4.05 -5.33
N ASP A 45 -26.95 3.39 -6.22
CA ASP A 45 -27.43 2.20 -6.93
C ASP A 45 -27.89 1.12 -5.94
N ASP A 46 -28.77 0.22 -6.41
CA ASP A 46 -29.39 -0.84 -5.60
C ASP A 46 -28.38 -1.75 -4.88
N ASP A 47 -27.18 -1.91 -5.43
CA ASP A 47 -26.10 -2.77 -4.90
C ASP A 47 -24.92 -1.95 -4.31
N ALA A 48 -25.10 -0.64 -4.13
CA ALA A 48 -24.07 0.25 -3.63
C ALA A 48 -24.29 0.71 -2.19
N ALA A 49 -23.27 1.31 -1.61
CA ALA A 49 -23.31 1.97 -0.30
C ALA A 49 -22.77 3.40 -0.42
N ILE A 50 -23.39 4.32 0.35
CA ILE A 50 -22.85 5.64 0.66
C ILE A 50 -22.13 5.50 2.00
N VAL A 51 -20.87 5.89 2.02
CA VAL A 51 -20.02 5.81 3.21
C VAL A 51 -19.45 7.18 3.58
N ALA A 52 -19.13 7.39 4.85
CA ALA A 52 -18.40 8.55 5.35
C ALA A 52 -16.98 8.12 5.74
N PRO A 53 -15.95 8.44 4.95
CA PRO A 53 -14.56 8.15 5.30
C PRO A 53 -14.18 8.79 6.64
N LYS A 54 -13.49 8.03 7.49
CA LYS A 54 -13.11 8.44 8.85
C LYS A 54 -11.61 8.40 9.09
N ALA A 55 -10.92 7.57 8.34
CA ALA A 55 -9.46 7.50 8.33
C ALA A 55 -9.01 7.21 6.91
N THR A 56 -8.05 7.99 6.42
CA THR A 56 -7.47 7.81 5.08
C THR A 56 -5.95 7.89 5.15
N GLY A 57 -5.27 6.85 4.67
CA GLY A 57 -3.83 6.82 4.51
C GLY A 57 -3.38 7.63 3.30
N ILE A 58 -2.17 8.20 3.36
CA ILE A 58 -1.53 8.80 2.18
C ILE A 58 -0.69 7.74 1.48
N CYS A 59 -0.96 7.53 0.19
CA CYS A 59 -0.17 6.70 -0.70
C CYS A 59 0.87 7.53 -1.47
N GLY A 60 1.97 6.90 -1.85
CA GLY A 60 2.95 7.52 -2.77
C GLY A 60 2.35 7.92 -4.11
N SER A 61 1.31 7.22 -4.60
CA SER A 61 0.60 7.57 -5.83
C SER A 61 -0.15 8.91 -5.71
N ASP A 62 -0.79 9.20 -4.56
CA ASP A 62 -1.44 10.50 -4.32
C ASP A 62 -0.41 11.65 -4.39
N VAL A 63 0.77 11.42 -3.81
CA VAL A 63 1.90 12.37 -3.87
C VAL A 63 2.43 12.52 -5.30
N HIS A 64 2.48 11.44 -6.07
CA HIS A 64 2.87 11.50 -7.48
C HIS A 64 1.91 12.34 -8.32
N TYR A 65 0.59 12.17 -8.12
CA TYR A 65 -0.40 13.03 -8.80
C TYR A 65 -0.24 14.48 -8.37
N LEU A 66 -0.06 14.75 -7.07
CA LEU A 66 0.17 16.11 -6.56
C LEU A 66 1.41 16.77 -7.17
N LYS A 67 2.53 16.04 -7.27
CA LYS A 67 3.82 16.60 -7.68
C LYS A 67 4.08 16.58 -9.19
N HIS A 68 3.46 15.64 -9.91
CA HIS A 68 3.78 15.40 -11.33
C HIS A 68 2.54 15.40 -12.22
N GLY A 69 1.33 15.48 -11.67
CA GLY A 69 0.07 15.47 -12.42
C GLY A 69 -0.24 14.15 -13.13
N ARG A 70 0.60 13.11 -12.97
CA ARG A 70 0.42 11.83 -13.68
C ARG A 70 1.19 10.68 -13.04
N ILE A 71 0.73 9.45 -13.31
CA ILE A 71 1.46 8.19 -13.10
C ILE A 71 1.33 7.37 -14.38
N GLY A 72 2.41 7.21 -15.14
CA GLY A 72 2.34 6.57 -16.44
C GLY A 72 1.33 7.25 -17.36
N ASP A 73 0.34 6.51 -17.84
CA ASP A 73 -0.73 7.01 -18.72
C ASP A 73 -1.94 7.62 -17.97
N PHE A 74 -1.96 7.50 -16.65
CA PHE A 74 -2.99 8.12 -15.81
C PHE A 74 -2.67 9.60 -15.58
N ILE A 75 -3.28 10.49 -16.35
CA ILE A 75 -3.01 11.93 -16.35
C ILE A 75 -4.19 12.67 -15.72
N VAL A 76 -3.93 13.54 -14.73
CA VAL A 76 -4.93 14.43 -14.13
C VAL A 76 -5.24 15.54 -15.14
N LYS A 77 -6.45 15.51 -15.71
CA LYS A 77 -6.94 16.50 -16.68
C LYS A 77 -8.00 17.41 -16.06
N ASP A 78 -8.75 16.90 -15.11
CA ASP A 78 -9.84 17.57 -14.41
C ASP A 78 -9.61 17.52 -12.90
N PRO A 79 -10.21 18.44 -12.10
CA PRO A 79 -10.10 18.41 -10.65
C PRO A 79 -10.57 17.07 -10.06
N MET A 80 -9.73 16.47 -9.20
CA MET A 80 -9.93 15.12 -8.68
C MET A 80 -9.72 15.10 -7.16
N VAL A 81 -10.62 14.46 -6.42
CA VAL A 81 -10.42 14.17 -4.98
C VAL A 81 -9.32 13.13 -4.80
N LEU A 82 -8.39 13.37 -3.88
CA LEU A 82 -7.30 12.45 -3.55
C LEU A 82 -7.73 11.38 -2.52
N GLY A 83 -6.86 10.38 -2.30
CA GLY A 83 -7.00 9.35 -1.28
C GLY A 83 -7.75 8.10 -1.75
N HIS A 84 -7.23 6.93 -1.35
CA HIS A 84 -7.83 5.61 -1.68
C HIS A 84 -7.57 4.54 -0.62
N GLU A 85 -6.79 4.83 0.42
CA GLU A 85 -6.53 3.92 1.53
C GLU A 85 -7.45 4.28 2.70
N SER A 86 -8.71 3.81 2.71
CA SER A 86 -9.69 4.37 3.64
C SER A 86 -10.50 3.33 4.41
N ALA A 87 -10.88 3.74 5.63
CA ALA A 87 -11.96 3.14 6.39
C ALA A 87 -13.05 4.17 6.64
N ALA A 88 -14.29 3.70 6.69
CA ALA A 88 -15.48 4.55 6.71
C ALA A 88 -16.59 3.98 7.60
N VAL A 89 -17.59 4.82 7.87
CA VAL A 89 -18.87 4.39 8.42
C VAL A 89 -19.91 4.37 7.31
N VAL A 90 -20.70 3.30 7.22
CA VAL A 90 -21.80 3.18 6.27
C VAL A 90 -22.90 4.16 6.64
N VAL A 91 -23.31 5.01 5.71
CA VAL A 91 -24.39 6.01 5.91
C VAL A 91 -25.73 5.52 5.34
N LYS A 92 -25.69 4.98 4.12
CA LYS A 92 -26.87 4.48 3.42
C LYS A 92 -26.47 3.28 2.56
N VAL A 93 -27.42 2.39 2.32
CA VAL A 93 -27.23 1.23 1.44
C VAL A 93 -28.38 1.13 0.43
N GLY A 94 -28.07 0.60 -0.74
CA GLY A 94 -29.06 0.25 -1.76
C GLY A 94 -29.95 -0.94 -1.31
N LYS A 95 -31.08 -1.11 -1.96
CA LYS A 95 -32.13 -2.08 -1.55
C LYS A 95 -31.69 -3.56 -1.62
N ASN A 96 -30.70 -3.89 -2.44
CA ASN A 96 -30.22 -5.28 -2.59
C ASN A 96 -29.07 -5.62 -1.62
N VAL A 97 -28.52 -4.64 -0.91
CA VAL A 97 -27.35 -4.81 -0.04
C VAL A 97 -27.72 -5.62 1.21
N LYS A 98 -26.92 -6.67 1.48
CA LYS A 98 -27.15 -7.58 2.62
C LYS A 98 -25.92 -7.74 3.54
N ASN A 99 -24.73 -7.37 3.06
CA ASN A 99 -23.45 -7.59 3.75
C ASN A 99 -23.11 -6.50 4.77
N VAL A 100 -23.63 -5.29 4.59
CA VAL A 100 -23.43 -4.13 5.47
C VAL A 100 -24.72 -3.34 5.68
N LYS A 101 -24.76 -2.54 6.73
CA LYS A 101 -25.91 -1.66 7.08
C LYS A 101 -25.41 -0.31 7.60
N PRO A 102 -26.26 0.72 7.61
CA PRO A 102 -25.94 2.01 8.23
C PRO A 102 -25.40 1.84 9.65
N GLY A 103 -24.32 2.57 9.96
CA GLY A 103 -23.58 2.50 11.22
C GLY A 103 -22.46 1.45 11.26
N ASP A 104 -22.37 0.52 10.31
CA ASP A 104 -21.24 -0.42 10.26
C ASP A 104 -19.94 0.30 9.94
N ARG A 105 -18.86 -0.07 10.64
CA ARG A 105 -17.48 0.34 10.35
C ARG A 105 -16.91 -0.58 9.29
N VAL A 106 -16.36 -0.01 8.21
CA VAL A 106 -15.89 -0.78 7.06
C VAL A 106 -14.55 -0.29 6.55
N ALA A 107 -13.71 -1.19 6.08
CA ALA A 107 -12.61 -0.88 5.20
C ALA A 107 -13.10 -0.83 3.75
N LEU A 108 -12.56 0.06 2.95
CA LEU A 108 -12.97 0.27 1.57
C LEU A 108 -11.95 -0.33 0.62
N GLU A 109 -12.40 -1.26 -0.22
CA GLU A 109 -11.62 -1.69 -1.39
C GLU A 109 -11.89 -0.70 -2.53
N PRO A 110 -10.90 0.12 -2.94
CA PRO A 110 -11.17 1.28 -3.78
C PRO A 110 -11.34 0.97 -5.28
N GLY A 111 -11.26 -0.28 -5.68
CA GLY A 111 -11.25 -0.70 -7.10
C GLY A 111 -12.54 -1.39 -7.57
N LYS A 112 -13.42 -0.68 -8.32
CA LYS A 112 -14.59 -1.27 -8.97
C LYS A 112 -14.21 -1.79 -10.35
N SER A 113 -14.22 -3.11 -10.56
CA SER A 113 -14.02 -3.74 -11.86
C SER A 113 -15.31 -3.84 -12.68
N CYS A 114 -15.22 -4.12 -13.99
CA CYS A 114 -16.40 -4.32 -14.84
C CYS A 114 -17.11 -5.66 -14.58
N ARG A 115 -16.48 -6.62 -13.89
CA ARG A 115 -16.99 -7.96 -13.53
C ARG A 115 -17.33 -8.88 -14.71
N SER A 116 -17.16 -8.44 -15.95
CA SER A 116 -17.61 -9.17 -17.15
C SER A 116 -16.51 -9.45 -18.18
N CYS A 117 -15.37 -8.75 -18.14
CA CYS A 117 -14.26 -9.01 -19.05
C CYS A 117 -13.56 -10.35 -18.77
N TYR A 118 -12.65 -10.72 -19.67
CA TYR A 118 -11.90 -11.98 -19.57
C TYR A 118 -11.17 -12.13 -18.23
N ASP A 119 -10.43 -11.07 -17.81
CA ASP A 119 -9.66 -11.10 -16.56
C ASP A 119 -10.58 -11.16 -15.33
N CYS A 120 -11.68 -10.41 -15.31
CA CYS A 120 -12.65 -10.48 -14.21
C CYS A 120 -13.24 -11.89 -14.06
N LYS A 121 -13.65 -12.51 -15.17
CA LYS A 121 -14.19 -13.88 -15.16
C LYS A 121 -13.12 -14.92 -14.83
N GLY A 122 -11.87 -14.64 -15.15
CA GLY A 122 -10.71 -15.47 -14.80
C GLY A 122 -10.24 -15.34 -13.35
N GLY A 123 -10.86 -14.46 -12.53
CA GLY A 123 -10.45 -14.22 -11.15
C GLY A 123 -9.24 -13.29 -11.02
N HIS A 124 -9.05 -12.39 -11.98
CA HIS A 124 -7.95 -11.44 -12.05
C HIS A 124 -8.47 -10.02 -12.27
N TYR A 125 -9.44 -9.58 -11.45
CA TYR A 125 -10.06 -8.27 -11.64
C TYR A 125 -9.10 -7.10 -11.48
N GLU A 126 -7.96 -7.29 -10.82
CA GLU A 126 -6.89 -6.28 -10.73
C GLU A 126 -6.34 -5.86 -12.09
N ARG A 127 -6.53 -6.70 -13.11
CA ARG A 127 -6.14 -6.46 -14.52
C ARG A 127 -7.27 -5.94 -15.38
N CYS A 128 -8.44 -5.68 -14.79
CA CYS A 128 -9.61 -5.21 -15.54
C CYS A 128 -9.29 -3.92 -16.33
N PRO A 129 -9.49 -3.89 -17.66
CA PRO A 129 -9.21 -2.69 -18.45
C PRO A 129 -10.15 -1.53 -18.09
N ASP A 130 -11.36 -1.83 -17.59
CA ASP A 130 -12.37 -0.85 -17.20
C ASP A 130 -12.39 -0.61 -15.69
N MET A 131 -11.24 -0.74 -15.02
CA MET A 131 -11.13 -0.54 -13.58
C MET A 131 -11.37 0.92 -13.22
N ILE A 132 -12.40 1.17 -12.43
CA ILE A 132 -12.64 2.46 -11.76
C ILE A 132 -11.97 2.38 -10.39
N PHE A 133 -10.89 3.15 -10.19
CA PHE A 133 -10.13 3.12 -8.95
C PHE A 133 -10.11 4.49 -8.30
N ALA A 134 -10.44 4.57 -7.01
CA ALA A 134 -10.46 5.82 -6.27
C ALA A 134 -9.13 6.58 -6.39
N ALA A 135 -9.19 7.90 -6.55
CA ALA A 135 -8.03 8.78 -6.77
C ALA A 135 -7.12 8.33 -7.94
N THR A 136 -7.71 7.74 -8.97
CA THR A 136 -7.01 7.47 -10.24
C THR A 136 -7.79 8.16 -11.36
N PRO A 137 -7.19 9.11 -12.11
CA PRO A 137 -7.91 9.90 -13.10
C PRO A 137 -8.73 9.04 -14.07
N PRO A 138 -9.97 9.40 -14.36
CA PRO A 138 -10.68 10.63 -13.95
C PRO A 138 -11.53 10.52 -12.68
N TYR A 139 -11.30 9.53 -11.81
CA TYR A 139 -12.19 9.16 -10.71
C TYR A 139 -11.76 9.80 -9.38
N ASP A 140 -12.76 10.34 -8.66
CA ASP A 140 -12.57 10.91 -7.32
C ASP A 140 -12.15 9.86 -6.29
N GLY A 141 -11.39 10.31 -5.31
CA GLY A 141 -10.92 9.52 -4.17
C GLY A 141 -11.77 9.70 -2.92
N THR A 142 -11.20 9.27 -1.80
CA THR A 142 -11.90 9.10 -0.51
C THR A 142 -11.58 10.18 0.55
N LEU A 143 -10.71 11.17 0.26
CA LEU A 143 -10.51 12.33 1.13
C LEU A 143 -11.68 13.31 0.97
N ALA A 144 -12.86 12.86 1.40
CA ALA A 144 -14.16 13.53 1.25
C ALA A 144 -15.10 13.18 2.40
N GLY A 145 -16.16 13.99 2.60
CA GLY A 145 -17.22 13.72 3.58
C GLY A 145 -18.09 12.53 3.21
N ARG A 146 -18.20 12.23 1.92
CA ARG A 146 -18.98 11.11 1.36
C ARG A 146 -18.28 10.46 0.20
N TYR A 147 -18.43 9.16 0.12
CA TYR A 147 -17.98 8.37 -1.01
C TYR A 147 -19.03 7.28 -1.34
N VAL A 148 -19.17 6.96 -2.63
CA VAL A 148 -20.11 5.93 -3.09
C VAL A 148 -19.34 4.81 -3.76
N LEU A 149 -19.60 3.58 -3.35
CA LEU A 149 -18.96 2.39 -3.94
C LEU A 149 -19.91 1.19 -3.90
N PRO A 150 -19.67 0.14 -4.70
CA PRO A 150 -20.35 -1.14 -4.58
C PRO A 150 -20.23 -1.69 -3.14
N ALA A 151 -21.34 -2.15 -2.58
CA ALA A 151 -21.37 -2.57 -1.17
C ALA A 151 -20.54 -3.83 -0.88
N ASP A 152 -20.28 -4.67 -1.87
CA ASP A 152 -19.41 -5.83 -1.76
C ASP A 152 -17.92 -5.48 -1.64
N LEU A 153 -17.54 -4.22 -1.93
CA LEU A 153 -16.22 -3.65 -1.69
C LEU A 153 -16.09 -2.98 -0.31
N CYS A 154 -17.14 -3.09 0.53
CA CYS A 154 -17.15 -2.66 1.93
C CYS A 154 -16.91 -3.86 2.83
N TYR A 155 -15.75 -3.94 3.46
CA TYR A 155 -15.39 -5.03 4.38
C TYR A 155 -15.62 -4.60 5.82
N LYS A 156 -16.58 -5.22 6.48
CA LYS A 156 -16.92 -4.92 7.87
C LYS A 156 -15.74 -5.15 8.79
N LEU A 157 -15.38 -4.13 9.57
CA LEU A 157 -14.32 -4.21 10.56
C LEU A 157 -14.82 -4.92 11.82
N PRO A 158 -14.07 -5.90 12.36
CA PRO A 158 -14.36 -6.48 13.65
C PRO A 158 -14.10 -5.46 14.78
N ASP A 159 -14.68 -5.67 15.95
CA ASP A 159 -14.64 -4.71 17.06
C ASP A 159 -13.21 -4.44 17.58
N ASN A 160 -12.31 -5.40 17.43
CA ASN A 160 -10.92 -5.28 17.86
C ASN A 160 -10.01 -4.53 16.87
N MET A 161 -10.53 -4.07 15.73
CA MET A 161 -9.81 -3.26 14.75
C MET A 161 -10.28 -1.80 14.79
N SER A 162 -9.35 -0.87 14.78
CA SER A 162 -9.59 0.56 14.65
C SER A 162 -9.87 0.98 13.19
N MET A 163 -10.43 2.19 13.00
CA MET A 163 -10.59 2.79 11.67
C MET A 163 -9.24 3.02 10.98
N GLU A 164 -8.21 3.36 11.73
CA GLU A 164 -6.84 3.53 11.19
C GLU A 164 -6.30 2.21 10.64
N GLU A 165 -6.48 1.10 11.35
CA GLU A 165 -6.12 -0.23 10.86
C GLU A 165 -6.95 -0.63 9.64
N GLY A 166 -8.23 -0.27 9.63
CA GLY A 166 -9.11 -0.47 8.48
C GLY A 166 -8.63 0.27 7.23
N ALA A 167 -8.15 1.50 7.37
CA ALA A 167 -7.57 2.27 6.27
C ALA A 167 -6.29 1.61 5.71
N LEU A 168 -5.48 1.01 6.57
CA LEU A 168 -4.25 0.33 6.17
C LEU A 168 -4.47 -1.05 5.53
N LEU A 169 -5.71 -1.55 5.46
CA LEU A 169 -5.98 -2.81 4.74
C LEU A 169 -5.74 -2.67 3.24
N GLU A 170 -5.92 -1.47 2.66
CA GLU A 170 -5.60 -1.23 1.26
C GLU A 170 -4.12 -1.50 0.96
N PRO A 171 -3.15 -0.76 1.54
CA PRO A 171 -1.73 -1.02 1.25
C PRO A 171 -1.25 -2.38 1.78
N MET A 172 -1.88 -2.94 2.83
CA MET A 172 -1.61 -4.31 3.30
C MET A 172 -1.97 -5.32 2.21
N SER A 173 -3.07 -5.09 1.48
CA SER A 173 -3.53 -5.97 0.40
C SER A 173 -2.53 -6.03 -0.76
N VAL A 174 -1.79 -4.96 -1.04
CA VAL A 174 -0.68 -4.97 -2.02
C VAL A 174 0.39 -6.00 -1.61
N GLY A 175 0.82 -5.95 -0.35
CA GLY A 175 1.80 -6.90 0.19
C GLY A 175 1.28 -8.34 0.23
N VAL A 176 0.04 -8.53 0.68
CA VAL A 176 -0.61 -9.86 0.73
C VAL A 176 -0.78 -10.45 -0.66
N HIS A 177 -1.17 -9.64 -1.65
CA HIS A 177 -1.27 -10.08 -3.04
C HIS A 177 0.07 -10.58 -3.59
N ALA A 178 1.11 -9.79 -3.41
CA ALA A 178 2.45 -10.15 -3.85
C ALA A 178 2.93 -11.46 -3.22
N VAL A 179 2.68 -11.64 -1.92
CA VAL A 179 3.14 -12.81 -1.15
C VAL A 179 2.27 -14.03 -1.40
N ALA A 180 0.94 -13.91 -1.26
CA ALA A 180 0.03 -15.05 -1.28
C ALA A 180 -0.37 -15.50 -2.70
N LYS A 181 -0.60 -14.52 -3.61
CA LYS A 181 -1.14 -14.81 -4.95
C LYS A 181 -0.07 -14.83 -6.03
N VAL A 182 0.86 -13.86 -6.01
CA VAL A 182 1.90 -13.76 -7.05
C VAL A 182 3.06 -14.70 -6.77
N ALA A 183 3.64 -14.63 -5.56
CA ALA A 183 4.75 -15.49 -5.16
C ALA A 183 4.31 -16.92 -4.82
N GLU A 184 3.07 -17.09 -4.35
CA GLU A 184 2.57 -18.36 -3.79
C GLU A 184 3.52 -18.86 -2.67
N LEU A 185 3.83 -17.96 -1.73
CA LEU A 185 4.82 -18.18 -0.68
C LEU A 185 4.57 -19.51 0.04
N LYS A 186 5.60 -20.33 0.11
CA LYS A 186 5.57 -21.58 0.87
C LYS A 186 5.97 -21.31 2.33
N PRO A 187 5.19 -21.78 3.32
CA PRO A 187 5.59 -21.71 4.72
C PRO A 187 6.98 -22.31 4.96
N GLY A 188 7.74 -21.73 5.85
CA GLY A 188 9.12 -22.14 6.12
C GLY A 188 10.18 -21.51 5.22
N SER A 189 9.80 -20.69 4.25
CA SER A 189 10.72 -20.05 3.31
C SER A 189 11.54 -18.91 3.92
N ASN A 190 12.71 -18.66 3.35
CA ASN A 190 13.56 -17.51 3.61
C ASN A 190 13.22 -16.39 2.62
N VAL A 191 12.94 -15.21 3.16
CA VAL A 191 12.46 -14.06 2.41
C VAL A 191 13.37 -12.86 2.62
N VAL A 192 13.70 -12.14 1.55
CA VAL A 192 14.30 -10.82 1.62
C VAL A 192 13.37 -9.81 0.96
N VAL A 193 13.19 -8.65 1.60
CA VAL A 193 12.38 -7.54 1.10
C VAL A 193 13.27 -6.33 0.89
N PHE A 194 13.39 -5.86 -0.34
CA PHE A 194 14.06 -4.59 -0.64
C PHE A 194 13.06 -3.44 -0.59
N GLY A 195 13.47 -2.37 0.08
CA GLY A 195 12.62 -1.20 0.37
C GLY A 195 11.94 -1.31 1.73
N ALA A 196 12.32 -0.44 2.67
CA ALA A 196 11.76 -0.38 4.02
C ALA A 196 10.75 0.79 4.18
N GLY A 197 10.09 1.17 3.10
CA GLY A 197 8.91 2.03 3.09
C GLY A 197 7.63 1.23 3.46
N PRO A 198 6.45 1.89 3.45
CA PRO A 198 5.18 1.28 3.84
C PRO A 198 4.91 -0.06 3.14
N VAL A 199 5.02 -0.09 1.80
CA VAL A 199 4.76 -1.31 1.01
C VAL A 199 5.71 -2.44 1.39
N GLY A 200 7.02 -2.15 1.52
CA GLY A 200 7.99 -3.19 1.88
C GLY A 200 7.78 -3.73 3.29
N LEU A 201 7.49 -2.86 4.26
CA LEU A 201 7.20 -3.29 5.64
C LEU A 201 5.92 -4.11 5.73
N LEU A 202 4.87 -3.73 4.98
CA LEU A 202 3.62 -4.50 4.89
C LEU A 202 3.83 -5.84 4.18
N THR A 203 4.63 -5.88 3.11
CA THR A 203 5.01 -7.13 2.44
C THR A 203 5.80 -8.05 3.37
N ALA A 204 6.73 -7.51 4.14
CA ALA A 204 7.48 -8.27 5.15
C ALA A 204 6.56 -8.83 6.24
N ALA A 205 5.61 -8.02 6.73
CA ALA A 205 4.61 -8.44 7.70
C ALA A 205 3.69 -9.52 7.12
N ALA A 206 3.24 -9.38 5.86
CA ALA A 206 2.45 -10.39 5.15
C ALA A 206 3.22 -11.71 5.03
N ALA A 207 4.47 -11.67 4.57
CA ALA A 207 5.32 -12.86 4.46
C ALA A 207 5.48 -13.57 5.81
N LYS A 208 5.71 -12.81 6.89
CA LYS A 208 5.82 -13.38 8.25
C LYS A 208 4.49 -13.96 8.72
N GLY A 209 3.38 -13.23 8.55
CA GLY A 209 2.03 -13.66 8.93
C GLY A 209 1.54 -14.89 8.17
N LEU A 210 2.06 -15.12 6.96
CA LEU A 210 1.77 -16.27 6.09
C LEU A 210 2.78 -17.41 6.25
N GLY A 211 3.70 -17.34 7.22
CA GLY A 211 4.51 -18.48 7.62
C GLY A 211 5.94 -18.51 7.07
N ALA A 212 6.48 -17.41 6.56
CA ALA A 212 7.91 -17.33 6.25
C ALA A 212 8.74 -17.60 7.52
N ALA A 213 9.75 -18.45 7.43
CA ALA A 213 10.63 -18.77 8.56
C ALA A 213 11.50 -17.56 8.92
N ARG A 214 12.08 -16.92 7.89
CA ARG A 214 12.95 -15.75 8.04
C ARG A 214 12.50 -14.66 7.09
N VAL A 215 12.41 -13.43 7.59
CA VAL A 215 12.13 -12.24 6.78
C VAL A 215 13.17 -11.18 7.12
N ILE A 216 13.92 -10.74 6.11
CA ILE A 216 14.96 -9.71 6.22
C ILE A 216 14.53 -8.51 5.39
N ALA A 217 14.45 -7.33 6.01
CA ALA A 217 14.20 -6.08 5.30
C ALA A 217 15.51 -5.33 5.02
N VAL A 218 15.73 -4.94 3.78
CA VAL A 218 16.90 -4.19 3.29
C VAL A 218 16.43 -2.83 2.78
N GLY A 219 17.07 -1.75 3.22
CA GLY A 219 16.68 -0.41 2.81
C GLY A 219 17.43 0.68 3.57
N SER A 220 17.07 1.93 3.36
CA SER A 220 17.72 3.09 3.98
C SER A 220 17.16 3.48 5.34
N SER A 221 16.10 2.83 5.83
CA SER A 221 15.48 3.16 7.13
C SER A 221 16.32 2.62 8.29
N ARG A 222 16.16 3.24 9.49
CA ARG A 222 16.86 2.79 10.72
C ARG A 222 16.51 1.37 11.16
N THR A 223 15.39 0.84 10.69
CA THR A 223 14.90 -0.52 11.02
C THR A 223 15.29 -1.58 9.99
N SER A 224 15.97 -1.17 8.93
CA SER A 224 16.40 -2.04 7.84
C SER A 224 17.93 -2.11 7.76
N ILE A 225 18.40 -3.06 6.96
CA ILE A 225 19.83 -3.23 6.69
C ILE A 225 20.17 -2.35 5.48
N PRO A 226 21.12 -1.39 5.61
CA PRO A 226 21.53 -0.59 4.47
C PRO A 226 22.30 -1.44 3.46
N LEU A 227 22.12 -1.13 2.17
CA LEU A 227 23.03 -1.56 1.14
C LEU A 227 24.36 -0.80 1.28
N GLN A 228 25.44 -1.44 0.88
CA GLN A 228 26.74 -0.78 0.75
C GLN A 228 26.65 0.34 -0.31
N LEU A 229 27.59 1.28 -0.26
CA LEU A 229 27.76 2.26 -1.33
C LEU A 229 28.69 1.69 -2.42
N PRO A 230 28.55 2.12 -3.69
CA PRO A 230 29.47 1.73 -4.75
C PRO A 230 30.88 2.22 -4.43
N GLN A 231 31.90 1.42 -4.79
CA GLN A 231 33.29 1.81 -4.69
C GLN A 231 33.69 2.60 -5.95
N GLU A 232 34.74 3.42 -5.83
CA GLU A 232 35.25 4.19 -6.97
C GLU A 232 35.64 3.27 -8.12
N GLY A 233 35.08 3.51 -9.31
CA GLY A 233 35.34 2.71 -10.51
C GLY A 233 34.69 1.30 -10.51
N GLU A 234 33.89 0.95 -9.50
CA GLU A 234 33.19 -0.35 -9.44
C GLU A 234 32.12 -0.45 -10.53
N ASP A 235 32.17 -1.54 -11.31
CA ASP A 235 31.08 -1.84 -12.25
C ASP A 235 29.77 -2.10 -11.53
N LYS A 236 28.67 -1.73 -12.18
CA LYS A 236 27.33 -1.84 -11.62
C LYS A 236 26.95 -3.28 -11.26
N VAL A 237 27.30 -4.25 -12.09
CA VAL A 237 26.99 -5.67 -11.87
C VAL A 237 27.82 -6.20 -10.70
N ASP A 238 29.11 -5.82 -10.63
CA ASP A 238 29.98 -6.21 -9.53
C ASP A 238 29.51 -5.63 -8.20
N PHE A 239 29.05 -4.38 -8.20
CA PHE A 239 28.41 -3.74 -7.05
C PHE A 239 27.16 -4.50 -6.56
N GLN A 240 26.27 -4.89 -7.48
CA GLN A 240 25.08 -5.67 -7.16
C GLN A 240 25.44 -7.05 -6.59
N ARG A 241 26.41 -7.73 -7.20
CA ARG A 241 26.93 -9.03 -6.75
C ARG A 241 27.56 -8.93 -5.35
N ARG A 242 28.36 -7.89 -5.10
CA ARG A 242 28.97 -7.64 -3.79
C ARG A 242 27.93 -7.42 -2.70
N ASN A 243 26.88 -6.62 -2.96
CA ASN A 243 25.78 -6.43 -2.02
C ASN A 243 25.05 -7.75 -1.71
N ALA A 244 24.76 -8.56 -2.72
CA ALA A 244 24.14 -9.87 -2.52
C ALA A 244 25.02 -10.77 -1.65
N LYS A 245 26.34 -10.83 -1.92
CA LYS A 245 27.29 -11.62 -1.14
C LYS A 245 27.39 -11.17 0.31
N GLU A 246 27.34 -9.89 0.58
CA GLU A 246 27.33 -9.36 1.95
C GLU A 246 26.07 -9.80 2.71
N ILE A 247 24.87 -9.66 2.10
CA ILE A 247 23.61 -10.11 2.69
C ILE A 247 23.69 -11.63 2.95
N GLN A 248 24.16 -12.41 1.97
CA GLN A 248 24.32 -13.86 2.14
C GLN A 248 25.24 -14.18 3.33
N THR A 249 26.41 -13.55 3.39
CA THR A 249 27.39 -13.78 4.47
C THR A 249 26.85 -13.38 5.84
N ARG A 250 26.25 -12.20 5.93
CA ARG A 250 25.70 -11.64 7.18
C ARG A 250 24.62 -12.51 7.78
N PHE A 251 23.77 -13.13 6.95
CA PHE A 251 22.64 -13.93 7.38
C PHE A 251 22.83 -15.44 7.20
N GLY A 252 24.00 -15.88 6.74
CA GLY A 252 24.25 -17.29 6.51
C GLY A 252 23.38 -17.89 5.42
N PHE A 253 23.02 -17.09 4.41
CA PHE A 253 22.32 -17.59 3.23
C PHE A 253 23.29 -18.25 2.25
N THR A 254 22.83 -19.31 1.60
CA THR A 254 23.58 -20.07 0.59
C THR A 254 22.92 -19.92 -0.78
N GLU A 255 23.69 -20.11 -1.84
CA GLU A 255 23.17 -20.10 -3.21
C GLU A 255 22.27 -21.31 -3.53
N ARG A 256 22.37 -22.38 -2.73
CA ARG A 256 21.62 -23.63 -2.92
C ARG A 256 21.14 -24.19 -1.60
N GLY A 257 20.11 -25.03 -1.65
CA GLY A 257 19.63 -25.76 -0.50
C GLY A 257 18.67 -24.98 0.42
N ALA A 258 18.43 -25.53 1.60
CA ALA A 258 17.41 -25.05 2.52
C ALA A 258 17.70 -23.68 3.17
N THR A 259 18.97 -23.29 3.22
CA THR A 259 19.40 -22.02 3.80
C THR A 259 19.48 -20.88 2.79
N GLY A 260 19.18 -21.13 1.52
CA GLY A 260 19.15 -20.09 0.48
C GLY A 260 17.90 -19.20 0.58
N VAL A 261 17.94 -18.05 -0.10
CA VAL A 261 16.80 -17.12 -0.20
C VAL A 261 15.82 -17.65 -1.23
N ASP A 262 14.60 -18.00 -0.78
CA ASP A 262 13.55 -18.55 -1.63
C ASP A 262 12.84 -17.45 -2.42
N TYR A 263 12.55 -16.34 -1.76
CA TYR A 263 11.80 -15.22 -2.34
C TYR A 263 12.46 -13.89 -2.06
N VAL A 264 12.49 -13.05 -3.06
CA VAL A 264 12.82 -11.63 -2.92
C VAL A 264 11.60 -10.81 -3.35
N PHE A 265 11.12 -9.92 -2.47
CA PHE A 265 10.11 -8.92 -2.79
C PHE A 265 10.79 -7.58 -2.98
N GLU A 266 10.76 -7.07 -4.20
CA GLU A 266 11.38 -5.81 -4.55
C GLU A 266 10.32 -4.69 -4.46
N CYS A 267 10.38 -3.87 -3.40
CA CYS A 267 9.42 -2.82 -3.09
C CYS A 267 10.01 -1.41 -3.23
N SER A 268 11.28 -1.29 -3.63
CA SER A 268 11.95 0.02 -3.75
C SER A 268 11.87 0.62 -5.15
N GLY A 269 11.81 -0.21 -6.19
CA GLY A 269 11.95 0.19 -7.58
C GLY A 269 13.37 0.63 -7.97
N ALA A 270 14.34 0.53 -7.05
CA ALA A 270 15.71 0.93 -7.32
C ALA A 270 16.45 -0.14 -8.13
N GLU A 271 17.07 0.25 -9.23
CA GLU A 271 17.77 -0.66 -10.13
C GLU A 271 18.85 -1.51 -9.41
N VAL A 272 19.55 -0.91 -8.43
CA VAL A 272 20.54 -1.64 -7.63
C VAL A 272 19.88 -2.75 -6.80
N CYS A 273 18.69 -2.52 -6.26
CA CYS A 273 17.97 -3.53 -5.48
C CYS A 273 17.46 -4.66 -6.38
N ILE A 274 16.94 -4.31 -7.56
CA ILE A 274 16.46 -5.27 -8.56
C ILE A 274 17.62 -6.17 -9.00
N GLY A 275 18.76 -5.60 -9.37
CA GLY A 275 19.94 -6.37 -9.78
C GLY A 275 20.55 -7.19 -8.64
N THR A 276 20.62 -6.64 -7.41
CA THR A 276 21.07 -7.39 -6.23
C THR A 276 20.18 -8.60 -5.94
N SER A 277 18.86 -8.49 -6.20
CA SER A 277 17.89 -9.58 -6.01
C SER A 277 18.24 -10.82 -6.83
N VAL A 278 18.71 -10.65 -8.04
CA VAL A 278 19.10 -11.74 -8.95
C VAL A 278 20.25 -12.56 -8.38
N PHE A 279 21.26 -11.89 -7.81
CA PHE A 279 22.43 -12.58 -7.21
C PHE A 279 22.16 -13.12 -5.80
N LEU A 280 21.12 -12.61 -5.14
CA LEU A 280 20.77 -13.01 -3.76
C LEU A 280 19.94 -14.29 -3.72
N LEU A 281 19.08 -14.49 -4.70
CA LEU A 281 18.20 -15.65 -4.80
C LEU A 281 18.99 -16.96 -4.92
N LYS A 282 18.51 -18.00 -4.23
CA LYS A 282 18.98 -19.34 -4.50
C LYS A 282 18.55 -19.83 -5.87
N HIS A 283 19.20 -20.88 -6.38
CA HIS A 283 18.74 -21.57 -7.60
C HIS A 283 17.27 -21.98 -7.46
N GLY A 284 16.46 -21.67 -8.48
CA GLY A 284 15.01 -21.87 -8.51
C GLY A 284 14.22 -20.85 -7.66
N GLY A 285 14.87 -19.78 -7.16
CA GLY A 285 14.22 -18.75 -6.36
C GLY A 285 13.33 -17.82 -7.19
N THR A 286 12.46 -17.07 -6.51
CA THR A 286 11.49 -16.17 -7.14
C THR A 286 11.67 -14.73 -6.67
N MET A 287 11.78 -13.79 -7.61
CA MET A 287 11.67 -12.36 -7.38
C MET A 287 10.28 -11.87 -7.77
N VAL A 288 9.67 -11.06 -6.89
CA VAL A 288 8.42 -10.35 -7.18
C VAL A 288 8.69 -8.85 -7.17
N GLN A 289 8.51 -8.21 -8.33
CA GLN A 289 8.64 -6.77 -8.51
C GLN A 289 7.32 -6.09 -8.13
N ILE A 290 7.37 -5.21 -7.13
CA ILE A 290 6.24 -4.43 -6.61
C ILE A 290 6.54 -2.93 -6.75
N GLY A 291 7.80 -2.55 -6.43
CA GLY A 291 8.24 -1.16 -6.47
C GLY A 291 8.24 -0.60 -7.89
N MET A 292 7.68 0.60 -8.04
CA MET A 292 7.73 1.35 -9.30
C MET A 292 9.01 2.18 -9.34
N GLY A 293 9.85 1.94 -10.33
CA GLY A 293 11.11 2.64 -10.56
C GLY A 293 11.26 3.14 -11.98
N ARG A 294 12.49 3.20 -12.47
CA ARG A 294 12.77 3.54 -13.87
C ARG A 294 12.22 2.45 -14.79
N PRO A 295 11.63 2.82 -15.95
CA PRO A 295 11.07 1.84 -16.89
C PRO A 295 12.15 0.92 -17.49
N ASP A 296 13.34 1.47 -17.72
CA ASP A 296 14.44 0.76 -18.32
C ASP A 296 15.51 0.43 -17.28
N ILE A 297 15.78 -0.86 -17.10
CA ILE A 297 16.79 -1.39 -16.17
C ILE A 297 17.64 -2.44 -16.86
N SER A 298 18.89 -2.60 -16.39
CA SER A 298 19.79 -3.66 -16.82
C SER A 298 19.79 -4.80 -15.80
N LEU A 299 19.66 -6.05 -16.28
CA LEU A 299 19.70 -7.27 -15.47
C LEU A 299 20.76 -8.25 -16.00
N ASP A 300 21.42 -8.97 -15.09
CA ASP A 300 22.26 -10.11 -15.45
C ASP A 300 21.37 -11.32 -15.82
N MET A 301 21.01 -11.39 -17.10
CA MET A 301 20.19 -12.49 -17.62
C MET A 301 20.92 -13.82 -17.66
N HIS A 302 22.27 -13.84 -17.62
CA HIS A 302 23.02 -15.08 -17.51
C HIS A 302 22.75 -15.77 -16.16
N THR A 303 22.78 -15.02 -15.06
CA THR A 303 22.43 -15.55 -13.75
C THR A 303 20.97 -15.97 -13.69
N VAL A 304 20.04 -15.18 -14.25
CA VAL A 304 18.60 -15.57 -14.32
C VAL A 304 18.45 -16.92 -15.00
N LEU A 305 19.12 -17.12 -16.13
CA LEU A 305 19.05 -18.38 -16.90
C LEU A 305 19.70 -19.54 -16.14
N THR A 306 20.95 -19.38 -15.68
CA THR A 306 21.74 -20.47 -15.10
C THR A 306 21.28 -20.90 -13.71
N HIS A 307 20.61 -20.01 -12.98
CA HIS A 307 20.00 -20.30 -11.68
C HIS A 307 18.51 -20.69 -11.80
N GLU A 308 17.90 -20.70 -13.00
CA GLU A 308 16.48 -20.97 -13.23
C GLU A 308 15.57 -20.08 -12.38
N LEU A 309 15.86 -18.76 -12.33
CA LEU A 309 15.12 -17.84 -11.52
C LEU A 309 13.76 -17.48 -12.15
N THR A 310 12.77 -17.27 -11.30
CA THR A 310 11.46 -16.76 -11.72
C THR A 310 11.36 -15.27 -11.37
N ILE A 311 10.97 -14.43 -12.34
CA ILE A 311 10.70 -13.00 -12.13
C ILE A 311 9.23 -12.75 -12.43
N LYS A 312 8.48 -12.18 -11.45
CA LYS A 312 7.06 -11.89 -11.55
C LYS A 312 6.79 -10.43 -11.24
N GLY A 313 5.84 -9.79 -11.92
CA GLY A 313 5.30 -8.49 -11.56
C GLY A 313 4.10 -8.63 -10.64
N SER A 314 3.91 -7.66 -9.73
CA SER A 314 2.72 -7.55 -8.88
C SER A 314 2.13 -6.15 -8.97
N PHE A 315 0.82 -6.05 -9.18
CA PHE A 315 0.12 -4.79 -9.32
C PHE A 315 -1.21 -4.82 -8.58
N ARG A 316 -1.42 -3.86 -7.68
CA ARG A 316 -2.65 -3.79 -6.86
C ARG A 316 -2.90 -5.12 -6.12
N TYR A 317 -4.15 -5.62 -6.13
CA TYR A 317 -4.57 -6.86 -5.48
C TYR A 317 -5.83 -7.42 -6.14
N GLY A 318 -5.97 -8.73 -6.11
CA GLY A 318 -7.07 -9.47 -6.72
C GLY A 318 -8.01 -10.12 -5.68
N PRO A 319 -8.85 -11.07 -6.11
CA PRO A 319 -9.88 -11.69 -5.30
C PRO A 319 -9.37 -12.28 -3.98
N ASP A 320 -10.19 -12.18 -2.94
CA ASP A 320 -9.96 -12.68 -1.57
C ASP A 320 -8.81 -12.03 -0.80
N VAL A 321 -8.00 -11.18 -1.43
CA VAL A 321 -6.81 -10.59 -0.81
C VAL A 321 -7.22 -9.61 0.30
N TYR A 322 -8.23 -8.79 0.07
CA TYR A 322 -8.72 -7.85 1.07
C TYR A 322 -9.25 -8.57 2.32
N ARG A 323 -10.00 -9.66 2.12
CA ARG A 323 -10.50 -10.51 3.21
C ARG A 323 -9.35 -11.19 3.96
N LEU A 324 -8.34 -11.71 3.24
CA LEU A 324 -7.16 -12.31 3.86
C LEU A 324 -6.36 -11.28 4.67
N SER A 325 -6.21 -10.06 4.14
CA SER A 325 -5.55 -8.96 4.85
C SER A 325 -6.27 -8.61 6.15
N LEU A 326 -7.60 -8.48 6.11
CA LEU A 326 -8.43 -8.25 7.28
C LEU A 326 -8.26 -9.38 8.32
N ASP A 327 -8.31 -10.64 7.89
CA ASP A 327 -8.13 -11.80 8.78
C ASP A 327 -6.75 -11.83 9.46
N LEU A 328 -5.67 -11.56 8.70
CA LEU A 328 -4.31 -11.50 9.25
C LEU A 328 -4.17 -10.44 10.36
N VAL A 329 -4.81 -9.29 10.19
CA VAL A 329 -4.80 -8.21 11.20
C VAL A 329 -5.72 -8.55 12.36
N ALA A 330 -6.95 -8.97 12.10
CA ALA A 330 -7.97 -9.26 13.13
C ALA A 330 -7.51 -10.34 14.12
N ARG A 331 -6.81 -11.38 13.65
CA ARG A 331 -6.25 -12.44 14.51
C ARG A 331 -4.86 -12.10 15.11
N GLY A 332 -4.36 -10.89 14.90
CA GLY A 332 -3.09 -10.43 15.46
C GLY A 332 -1.82 -10.99 14.81
N ALA A 333 -1.93 -11.64 13.64
CA ALA A 333 -0.78 -12.12 12.90
C ALA A 333 0.06 -10.98 12.29
N VAL A 334 -0.57 -9.83 12.06
CA VAL A 334 0.06 -8.59 11.60
C VAL A 334 -0.40 -7.43 12.48
N ASN A 335 0.54 -6.60 12.91
CA ASN A 335 0.27 -5.37 13.66
C ASN A 335 0.49 -4.15 12.78
N LEU A 336 -0.60 -3.52 12.33
CA LEU A 336 -0.56 -2.33 11.49
C LEU A 336 -0.29 -1.04 12.26
N LYS A 337 -0.64 -0.97 13.56
CA LYS A 337 -0.52 0.24 14.39
C LYS A 337 0.92 0.77 14.44
N SER A 338 1.90 -0.13 14.43
CA SER A 338 3.32 0.23 14.48
C SER A 338 3.83 0.97 13.24
N LEU A 339 3.09 0.92 12.14
CA LEU A 339 3.44 1.61 10.89
C LEU A 339 2.94 3.06 10.86
N ILE A 340 1.91 3.39 11.64
CA ILE A 340 1.32 4.73 11.68
C ILE A 340 2.22 5.64 12.51
N THR A 341 3.01 6.46 11.85
CA THR A 341 3.95 7.38 12.50
C THR A 341 3.32 8.73 12.78
N HIS A 342 2.44 9.22 11.92
CA HIS A 342 1.87 10.56 12.02
C HIS A 342 0.37 10.57 11.76
N ARG A 343 -0.32 11.48 12.43
CA ARG A 343 -1.76 11.70 12.34
C ARG A 343 -2.06 13.16 12.13
N TYR A 344 -3.01 13.44 11.25
CA TYR A 344 -3.44 14.79 10.92
C TYR A 344 -4.96 14.86 10.91
N THR A 345 -5.51 16.00 11.28
CA THR A 345 -6.92 16.30 11.07
C THR A 345 -7.19 16.53 9.58
N PHE A 346 -8.46 16.54 9.16
CA PHE A 346 -8.82 16.79 7.76
C PHE A 346 -8.31 18.17 7.29
N LYS A 347 -8.44 19.20 8.12
CA LYS A 347 -7.95 20.56 7.82
C LYS A 347 -6.44 20.64 7.60
N GLU A 348 -5.69 19.73 8.17
CA GLU A 348 -4.23 19.64 8.04
C GLU A 348 -3.81 18.72 6.88
N ALA A 349 -4.73 18.34 5.98
CA ALA A 349 -4.40 17.43 4.87
C ALA A 349 -3.25 17.96 3.99
N LYS A 350 -3.20 19.27 3.74
CA LYS A 350 -2.10 19.88 2.96
C LYS A 350 -0.75 19.68 3.63
N GLU A 351 -0.66 19.94 4.92
CA GLU A 351 0.55 19.75 5.74
C GLU A 351 0.92 18.26 5.82
N ALA A 352 -0.06 17.36 5.87
CA ALA A 352 0.16 15.92 5.84
C ALA A 352 0.83 15.48 4.53
N PHE A 353 0.38 15.98 3.39
CA PHE A 353 0.99 15.72 2.09
C PHE A 353 2.39 16.32 1.98
N GLU A 354 2.63 17.51 2.53
CA GLU A 354 3.97 18.09 2.61
C GLU A 354 4.91 17.25 3.45
N ALA A 355 4.48 16.80 4.64
CA ALA A 355 5.26 15.94 5.51
C ALA A 355 5.60 14.61 4.82
N ASN A 356 4.62 14.00 4.13
CA ASN A 356 4.85 12.77 3.37
C ASN A 356 5.86 12.96 2.24
N THR A 357 5.79 14.09 1.52
CA THR A 357 6.74 14.43 0.44
C THR A 357 8.16 14.64 0.98
N LYS A 358 8.30 15.30 2.13
CA LYS A 358 9.59 15.56 2.78
C LYS A 358 10.15 14.32 3.48
N GLY A 359 9.31 13.30 3.76
CA GLY A 359 9.68 12.12 4.54
C GLY A 359 9.92 12.39 6.02
N VAL A 360 9.56 13.58 6.51
CA VAL A 360 9.76 14.04 7.89
C VAL A 360 8.52 14.79 8.38
N GLY A 361 8.02 14.43 9.56
CA GLY A 361 6.87 15.06 10.19
C GLY A 361 7.17 16.37 10.90
N LYS A 362 6.13 17.04 11.45
CA LYS A 362 6.26 18.28 12.24
C LYS A 362 7.15 18.11 13.48
N ASP A 363 7.23 16.90 14.01
CA ASP A 363 8.03 16.50 15.17
C ASP A 363 9.50 16.19 14.84
N GLY A 364 9.90 16.32 13.57
CA GLY A 364 11.24 15.98 13.07
C GLY A 364 11.50 14.49 12.91
N ASN A 365 10.51 13.64 13.14
CA ASN A 365 10.62 12.19 12.97
C ASN A 365 10.36 11.76 11.52
N ALA A 366 10.97 10.63 11.13
CA ALA A 366 10.76 10.05 9.81
C ALA A 366 9.31 9.58 9.62
N VAL A 367 8.73 9.93 8.49
CA VAL A 367 7.41 9.47 8.07
C VAL A 367 7.52 8.06 7.49
N ILE A 368 6.72 7.12 8.04
CA ILE A 368 6.48 5.81 7.42
C ILE A 368 5.06 5.80 6.85
N LYS A 369 4.05 6.02 7.70
CA LYS A 369 2.65 6.09 7.26
C LYS A 369 1.93 7.23 7.98
N ILE A 370 1.22 8.02 7.19
CA ILE A 370 0.36 9.11 7.67
C ILE A 370 -1.10 8.66 7.55
N ILE A 371 -1.89 8.97 8.58
CA ILE A 371 -3.35 8.87 8.54
C ILE A 371 -3.94 10.28 8.69
N ILE A 372 -4.88 10.61 7.82
CA ILE A 372 -5.70 11.82 7.88
C ILE A 372 -7.09 11.43 8.39
N ALA A 373 -7.59 12.12 9.40
CA ALA A 373 -8.97 11.97 9.87
C ALA A 373 -9.96 12.40 8.79
N GLY A 374 -11.12 11.75 8.72
CA GLY A 374 -12.22 12.21 7.87
C GLY A 374 -12.75 13.57 8.32
N PRO A 375 -13.43 14.32 7.44
CA PRO A 375 -13.97 15.62 7.78
C PRO A 375 -15.07 15.52 8.87
N VAL A 376 -15.14 16.54 9.71
CA VAL A 376 -16.14 16.73 10.75
C VAL A 376 -17.07 17.89 10.40
N GLU A 377 -18.21 18.03 11.11
CA GLU A 377 -19.27 19.02 10.78
C GLU A 377 -18.74 20.47 10.76
N THR A 378 -17.72 20.77 11.55
CA THR A 378 -17.11 22.11 11.62
C THR A 378 -16.10 22.40 10.53
N ASP A 379 -15.78 21.44 9.67
CA ASP A 379 -14.87 21.64 8.54
C ASP A 379 -15.60 22.42 7.43
N THR A 380 -14.91 23.41 6.89
CA THR A 380 -15.42 24.27 5.80
C THR A 380 -14.47 24.19 4.61
N ALA A 381 -15.01 24.42 3.42
CA ALA A 381 -14.24 24.55 2.19
C ALA A 381 -13.39 25.84 2.20
#